data_2b17a312b91a2de15f1a86b9fb23b5a1
#
_entry.id   2b17a312b91a2de15f1a86b9fb23b5a1
#
_cell.length_a   1.000
_cell.length_b   1.000
_cell.length_c   1.000
_cell.angle_alpha   90.00
_cell.angle_beta   90.00
_cell.angle_gamma   90.00
#
_symmetry.space_group_name_H-M   'P 1'
#
loop_
_entity.id
_entity.type
_entity.pdbx_description
1 polymer ?
#
loop_
_entity_poly.entity_id
_entity_poly.type
_entity_poly.pdbx_seq_one_letter_code
_entity_poly.pdbx_strand_id
1 'polypeptide(L)'
;MKNPKFNEKFNKIFNLELYQNNPSDYVHSHVDQIISLLLYAWAIANKPQSPKDTQIVALLLFISSESKGLLEQIRTGEGKTLILGLTAAFFALCGYAVDVVSSNRDLAIDGEQKCRTFFELLKLESGHICSENDDINHQSYRPDLSTKQGNIVYGEVGAFQRDILEDEFNNKKIFGIRYKDREKCLIIDEVDNMCLDRARHVLYLSHEIASLKWLETLFINLWAAVLRTEVNNSNEISQNIEDISYFMKKNIENKNIYVSEYLYDYVDYKLKRWIDSAFQGRIMREDDHFVLDIPKADGQNIQKHRTIIVVDKDTGTEQYSTRWSNGLAQFLELKYRRKLSVESLKAVFISNKTFFQRYKTHLYGLTGTLGSENSQSFLADLYNVQFADLPTSRKKSYYRFPSKASFEHEDWLDSIARESIQQVKIRPVLIICENVESTENIWNELIRHGVPPHTIAKYRRDGNNIEERFRKKSCYKR
;
A
#
# COMPACT_ATOMS: atom_id res chain seq x y z
N MET A 1 4.15 -26.22 -13.68
CA MET A 1 4.70 -27.58 -13.37
C MET A 1 3.64 -28.63 -13.66
N LYS A 2 3.94 -29.63 -14.47
CA LYS A 2 2.99 -30.74 -14.72
C LYS A 2 3.15 -31.78 -13.60
N ASN A 3 2.26 -31.76 -12.61
CA ASN A 3 2.17 -32.84 -11.63
C ASN A 3 1.06 -33.82 -12.08
N PRO A 4 1.40 -35.01 -12.63
CA PRO A 4 0.43 -35.90 -13.20
C PRO A 4 -0.61 -36.39 -12.19
N LYS A 5 -0.17 -36.68 -10.94
CA LYS A 5 -1.09 -37.14 -9.87
C LYS A 5 -2.06 -36.05 -9.44
N PHE A 6 -1.63 -34.78 -9.46
CA PHE A 6 -2.51 -33.66 -9.16
C PHE A 6 -3.54 -33.48 -10.28
N ASN A 7 -3.10 -33.48 -11.53
CA ASN A 7 -3.99 -33.35 -12.69
C ASN A 7 -5.04 -34.46 -12.77
N GLU A 8 -4.67 -35.68 -12.43
CA GLU A 8 -5.63 -36.80 -12.35
C GLU A 8 -6.71 -36.54 -11.29
N LYS A 9 -6.32 -36.12 -10.06
CA LYS A 9 -7.27 -35.77 -9.02
C LYS A 9 -8.12 -34.55 -9.41
N PHE A 10 -7.51 -33.52 -9.98
CA PHE A 10 -8.23 -32.33 -10.43
C PHE A 10 -9.31 -32.69 -11.46
N ASN A 11 -8.95 -33.44 -12.50
CA ASN A 11 -9.88 -33.84 -13.55
C ASN A 11 -10.96 -34.82 -13.05
N LYS A 12 -10.71 -35.58 -11.99
CA LYS A 12 -11.70 -36.46 -11.36
C LYS A 12 -12.75 -35.67 -10.57
N ILE A 13 -12.33 -34.56 -9.94
CA ILE A 13 -13.22 -33.70 -9.15
C ILE A 13 -14.01 -32.75 -10.06
N PHE A 14 -13.35 -32.14 -11.06
CA PHE A 14 -13.99 -31.19 -11.96
C PHE A 14 -14.60 -31.84 -13.17
N ASN A 15 -15.94 -32.00 -13.18
CA ASN A 15 -16.71 -32.22 -14.39
C ASN A 15 -16.88 -30.90 -15.12
N LEU A 16 -16.11 -30.70 -16.20
CA LEU A 16 -16.04 -29.42 -16.94
C LEU A 16 -17.40 -28.94 -17.44
N GLU A 17 -18.27 -29.85 -17.86
CA GLU A 17 -19.59 -29.51 -18.43
C GLU A 17 -20.53 -28.97 -17.35
N LEU A 18 -20.61 -29.63 -16.21
CA LEU A 18 -21.43 -29.19 -15.06
C LEU A 18 -20.87 -27.95 -14.41
N TYR A 19 -19.53 -27.85 -14.29
CA TYR A 19 -18.85 -26.70 -13.72
C TYR A 19 -19.05 -25.45 -14.57
N GLN A 20 -18.96 -25.52 -15.90
CA GLN A 20 -19.16 -24.39 -16.80
C GLN A 20 -20.58 -23.82 -16.77
N ASN A 21 -21.58 -24.59 -16.44
CA ASN A 21 -22.96 -24.12 -16.35
C ASN A 21 -23.18 -23.20 -15.15
N ASN A 22 -22.74 -23.59 -13.96
CA ASN A 22 -22.78 -22.78 -12.75
C ASN A 22 -21.61 -23.13 -11.84
N PRO A 23 -20.49 -22.36 -11.91
CA PRO A 23 -19.30 -22.62 -11.10
C PRO A 23 -19.56 -22.57 -9.59
N SER A 24 -20.34 -21.60 -9.12
CA SER A 24 -20.61 -21.42 -7.69
C SER A 24 -21.38 -22.62 -7.12
N ASP A 25 -22.50 -22.99 -7.71
CA ASP A 25 -23.31 -24.12 -7.24
C ASP A 25 -22.51 -25.46 -7.31
N TYR A 26 -21.67 -25.58 -8.34
CA TYR A 26 -20.82 -26.78 -8.47
C TYR A 26 -19.78 -26.86 -7.34
N VAL A 27 -19.07 -25.75 -7.05
CA VAL A 27 -18.06 -25.70 -5.99
C VAL A 27 -18.69 -25.95 -4.62
N HIS A 28 -19.85 -25.35 -4.34
CA HIS A 28 -20.55 -25.56 -3.07
C HIS A 28 -21.11 -26.99 -2.89
N SER A 29 -21.61 -27.60 -3.96
CA SER A 29 -22.07 -28.99 -3.88
C SER A 29 -20.93 -30.01 -3.70
N HIS A 30 -19.69 -29.64 -3.98
CA HIS A 30 -18.48 -30.45 -3.85
C HIS A 30 -17.47 -29.87 -2.88
N VAL A 31 -17.89 -29.04 -1.92
CA VAL A 31 -17.03 -28.22 -1.05
C VAL A 31 -15.92 -29.02 -0.37
N ASP A 32 -16.22 -30.19 0.18
CA ASP A 32 -15.24 -31.04 0.87
C ASP A 32 -14.12 -31.51 -0.07
N GLN A 33 -14.49 -31.88 -1.30
CA GLN A 33 -13.54 -32.34 -2.31
C GLN A 33 -12.68 -31.16 -2.81
N ILE A 34 -13.29 -30.00 -3.00
CA ILE A 34 -12.60 -28.74 -3.41
C ILE A 34 -11.62 -28.31 -2.33
N ILE A 35 -12.03 -28.26 -1.05
CA ILE A 35 -11.12 -27.92 0.05
C ILE A 35 -9.95 -28.91 0.12
N SER A 36 -10.23 -30.21 0.02
CA SER A 36 -9.18 -31.22 0.00
C SER A 36 -8.21 -31.03 -1.16
N LEU A 37 -8.71 -30.59 -2.33
CA LEU A 37 -7.88 -30.28 -3.49
C LEU A 37 -7.03 -29.03 -3.27
N LEU A 38 -7.61 -27.97 -2.69
CA LEU A 38 -6.89 -26.74 -2.35
C LEU A 38 -5.74 -27.01 -1.38
N LEU A 39 -6.01 -27.75 -0.29
CA LEU A 39 -4.99 -28.11 0.69
C LEU A 39 -3.88 -28.98 0.07
N TYR A 40 -4.24 -29.90 -0.80
CA TYR A 40 -3.25 -30.73 -1.52
C TYR A 40 -2.42 -29.92 -2.51
N ALA A 41 -3.05 -29.00 -3.26
CA ALA A 41 -2.34 -28.09 -4.16
C ALA A 41 -1.35 -27.21 -3.40
N TRP A 42 -1.77 -26.67 -2.25
CA TRP A 42 -0.90 -25.87 -1.40
C TRP A 42 0.32 -26.65 -0.90
N ALA A 43 0.08 -27.88 -0.41
CA ALA A 43 1.16 -28.75 0.07
C ALA A 43 2.17 -29.11 -1.04
N ILE A 44 1.74 -29.16 -2.30
CA ILE A 44 2.64 -29.38 -3.45
C ILE A 44 3.45 -28.10 -3.75
N ALA A 45 2.78 -26.94 -3.78
CA ALA A 45 3.40 -25.66 -4.16
C ALA A 45 4.41 -25.16 -3.11
N ASN A 46 4.11 -25.38 -1.82
CA ASN A 46 4.81 -24.74 -0.70
C ASN A 46 5.47 -25.73 0.28
N LYS A 47 6.03 -26.83 -0.22
CA LYS A 47 6.74 -27.81 0.63
C LYS A 47 7.82 -27.14 1.48
N PRO A 48 7.97 -27.53 2.78
CA PRO A 48 7.34 -28.62 3.51
C PRO A 48 6.12 -28.22 4.36
N GLN A 49 5.49 -27.07 4.12
CA GLN A 49 4.47 -26.51 5.01
C GLN A 49 3.08 -27.08 4.69
N SER A 50 2.55 -27.88 5.61
CA SER A 50 1.14 -28.27 5.59
C SER A 50 0.28 -27.23 6.31
N PRO A 51 -0.93 -26.94 5.82
CA PRO A 51 -1.89 -26.07 6.53
C PRO A 51 -2.19 -26.59 7.94
N LYS A 52 -2.35 -25.68 8.88
CA LYS A 52 -2.73 -25.94 10.27
C LYS A 52 -4.26 -25.99 10.40
N ASP A 53 -4.79 -26.68 11.42
CA ASP A 53 -6.23 -26.74 11.66
C ASP A 53 -6.88 -25.35 11.79
N THR A 54 -6.22 -24.42 12.47
CA THR A 54 -6.70 -23.03 12.61
C THR A 54 -6.82 -22.30 11.28
N GLN A 55 -5.95 -22.59 10.31
CA GLN A 55 -6.01 -22.02 8.96
C GLN A 55 -7.12 -22.64 8.12
N ILE A 56 -7.41 -23.92 8.34
CA ILE A 56 -8.53 -24.60 7.69
C ILE A 56 -9.85 -24.05 8.25
N VAL A 57 -9.94 -23.85 9.57
CA VAL A 57 -11.12 -23.23 10.21
C VAL A 57 -11.37 -21.83 9.66
N ALA A 58 -10.30 -20.99 9.51
CA ALA A 58 -10.43 -19.67 8.89
C ALA A 58 -11.04 -19.75 7.47
N LEU A 59 -10.52 -20.63 6.62
CA LEU A 59 -11.08 -20.83 5.30
C LEU A 59 -12.57 -21.25 5.34
N LEU A 60 -12.92 -22.17 6.23
CA LEU A 60 -14.31 -22.65 6.37
C LEU A 60 -15.26 -21.54 6.83
N LEU A 61 -14.80 -20.66 7.71
CA LEU A 61 -15.59 -19.50 8.16
C LEU A 61 -15.85 -18.53 7.01
N PHE A 62 -14.85 -18.22 6.17
CA PHE A 62 -15.06 -17.41 4.98
C PHE A 62 -16.06 -18.02 4.02
N ILE A 63 -15.95 -19.33 3.74
CA ILE A 63 -16.86 -20.05 2.86
C ILE A 63 -18.30 -20.04 3.42
N SER A 64 -18.47 -20.18 4.74
CA SER A 64 -19.79 -20.18 5.37
C SER A 64 -20.45 -18.79 5.47
N SER A 65 -19.71 -17.73 5.21
CA SER A 65 -20.15 -16.33 5.42
C SER A 65 -20.54 -15.60 4.13
N GLU A 66 -20.85 -16.31 3.05
CA GLU A 66 -21.15 -15.70 1.72
C GLU A 66 -22.37 -14.74 1.73
N SER A 67 -23.29 -14.89 2.65
CA SER A 67 -24.44 -13.99 2.76
C SER A 67 -24.11 -12.63 3.39
N LYS A 68 -23.00 -12.56 4.11
CA LYS A 68 -22.44 -11.34 4.74
C LYS A 68 -20.92 -11.41 4.72
N GLY A 69 -20.26 -10.29 4.49
CA GLY A 69 -18.82 -10.19 4.61
C GLY A 69 -18.30 -10.63 5.99
N LEU A 70 -17.06 -11.09 6.05
CA LEU A 70 -16.42 -11.55 7.29
C LEU A 70 -15.03 -10.97 7.45
N LEU A 71 -14.76 -10.43 8.63
CA LEU A 71 -13.43 -9.99 9.04
C LEU A 71 -12.89 -10.89 10.15
N GLU A 72 -11.73 -11.49 9.93
CA GLU A 72 -11.12 -12.43 10.88
C GLU A 72 -9.92 -11.83 11.58
N GLN A 73 -9.88 -11.97 12.90
CA GLN A 73 -8.70 -11.68 13.68
C GLN A 73 -7.82 -12.92 13.78
N ILE A 74 -6.66 -12.85 13.13
CA ILE A 74 -5.66 -13.91 13.11
C ILE A 74 -4.33 -13.34 13.55
N ARG A 75 -3.81 -13.84 14.65
CA ARG A 75 -2.58 -13.32 15.27
C ARG A 75 -1.40 -13.40 14.29
N THR A 76 -0.48 -12.45 14.42
CA THR A 76 0.74 -12.41 13.63
C THR A 76 1.54 -13.70 13.78
N GLY A 77 2.04 -14.22 12.66
CA GLY A 77 2.79 -15.48 12.62
C GLY A 77 1.94 -16.76 12.43
N GLU A 78 0.61 -16.64 12.37
CA GLU A 78 -0.28 -17.79 12.11
C GLU A 78 -0.42 -18.15 10.63
N GLY A 79 0.22 -17.37 9.72
CA GLY A 79 0.28 -17.67 8.29
C GLY A 79 -0.91 -17.12 7.50
N LYS A 80 -1.25 -15.84 7.70
CA LYS A 80 -2.31 -15.12 6.97
C LYS A 80 -2.21 -15.27 5.45
N THR A 81 -1.01 -15.22 4.87
CA THR A 81 -0.79 -15.37 3.43
C THR A 81 -1.36 -16.68 2.85
N LEU A 82 -1.24 -17.79 3.60
CA LEU A 82 -1.82 -19.06 3.21
C LEU A 82 -3.35 -18.97 3.17
N ILE A 83 -3.94 -18.41 4.22
CA ILE A 83 -5.41 -18.29 4.32
C ILE A 83 -5.94 -17.41 3.20
N LEU A 84 -5.30 -16.27 2.93
CA LEU A 84 -5.62 -15.38 1.80
C LEU A 84 -5.57 -16.13 0.47
N GLY A 85 -4.50 -16.88 0.23
CA GLY A 85 -4.34 -17.67 -1.00
C GLY A 85 -5.41 -18.74 -1.18
N LEU A 86 -5.71 -19.49 -0.12
CA LEU A 86 -6.77 -20.52 -0.16
C LEU A 86 -8.16 -19.91 -0.40
N THR A 87 -8.47 -18.82 0.30
CA THR A 87 -9.75 -18.09 0.18
C THR A 87 -9.91 -17.50 -1.22
N ALA A 88 -8.85 -16.85 -1.74
CA ALA A 88 -8.85 -16.29 -3.09
C ALA A 88 -9.07 -17.38 -4.16
N ALA A 89 -8.40 -18.54 -4.02
CA ALA A 89 -8.58 -19.66 -4.92
C ALA A 89 -10.01 -20.23 -4.87
N PHE A 90 -10.58 -20.36 -3.67
CA PHE A 90 -11.95 -20.86 -3.52
C PHE A 90 -12.95 -19.97 -4.24
N PHE A 91 -12.94 -18.66 -3.98
CA PHE A 91 -13.87 -17.74 -4.63
C PHE A 91 -13.61 -17.61 -6.14
N ALA A 92 -12.35 -17.67 -6.60
CA ALA A 92 -12.06 -17.71 -8.02
C ALA A 92 -12.60 -18.97 -8.70
N LEU A 93 -12.56 -20.13 -8.04
CA LEU A 93 -13.20 -21.36 -8.51
C LEU A 93 -14.73 -21.24 -8.55
N CYS A 94 -15.34 -20.47 -7.63
CA CYS A 94 -16.77 -20.14 -7.70
C CYS A 94 -17.12 -19.18 -8.85
N GLY A 95 -16.13 -18.66 -9.58
CA GLY A 95 -16.33 -17.76 -10.71
C GLY A 95 -16.28 -16.27 -10.37
N TYR A 96 -15.97 -15.89 -9.11
CA TYR A 96 -15.84 -14.48 -8.72
C TYR A 96 -14.60 -13.82 -9.32
N ALA A 97 -14.72 -12.55 -9.65
CA ALA A 97 -13.56 -11.70 -9.88
C ALA A 97 -12.97 -11.28 -8.53
N VAL A 98 -11.84 -11.89 -8.17
CA VAL A 98 -11.25 -11.75 -6.82
C VAL A 98 -10.18 -10.65 -6.82
N ASP A 99 -10.36 -9.66 -5.96
CA ASP A 99 -9.39 -8.61 -5.69
C ASP A 99 -8.79 -8.81 -4.30
N VAL A 100 -7.47 -8.89 -4.22
CA VAL A 100 -6.73 -9.01 -2.96
C VAL A 100 -6.00 -7.71 -2.70
N VAL A 101 -6.42 -6.99 -1.65
CA VAL A 101 -5.89 -5.67 -1.33
C VAL A 101 -4.95 -5.77 -0.14
N SER A 102 -3.75 -5.23 -0.32
CA SER A 102 -2.73 -5.11 0.74
C SER A 102 -2.44 -3.64 1.06
N SER A 103 -1.85 -3.39 2.21
CA SER A 103 -1.57 -2.03 2.71
C SER A 103 -0.50 -1.29 1.91
N ASN A 104 0.34 -2.01 1.17
CA ASN A 104 1.37 -1.42 0.32
C ASN A 104 1.69 -2.31 -0.89
N ARG A 105 2.39 -1.70 -1.86
CA ARG A 105 2.81 -2.31 -3.12
C ARG A 105 3.59 -3.61 -2.94
N ASP A 106 4.59 -3.61 -2.06
CA ASP A 106 5.51 -4.75 -1.93
C ASP A 106 4.83 -5.96 -1.31
N LEU A 107 3.94 -5.75 -0.34
CA LEU A 107 3.15 -6.83 0.24
C LEU A 107 2.20 -7.45 -0.78
N ALA A 108 1.63 -6.64 -1.67
CA ALA A 108 0.79 -7.14 -2.75
C ALA A 108 1.59 -8.01 -3.74
N ILE A 109 2.77 -7.54 -4.16
CA ILE A 109 3.66 -8.29 -5.06
C ILE A 109 4.14 -9.59 -4.40
N ASP A 110 4.64 -9.52 -3.17
CA ASP A 110 5.13 -10.68 -2.41
C ASP A 110 4.02 -11.71 -2.16
N GLY A 111 2.81 -11.23 -1.84
CA GLY A 111 1.62 -12.08 -1.64
C GLY A 111 1.23 -12.86 -2.90
N GLU A 112 1.18 -12.20 -4.05
CA GLU A 112 0.89 -12.85 -5.33
C GLU A 112 2.00 -13.84 -5.71
N GLN A 113 3.26 -13.44 -5.62
CA GLN A 113 4.39 -14.30 -5.96
C GLN A 113 4.45 -15.58 -5.12
N LYS A 114 4.16 -15.48 -3.82
CA LYS A 114 4.10 -16.66 -2.93
C LYS A 114 2.97 -17.62 -3.27
N CYS A 115 1.86 -17.12 -3.78
CA CYS A 115 0.69 -17.91 -4.12
C CYS A 115 0.63 -18.35 -5.59
N ARG A 116 1.41 -17.73 -6.49
CA ARG A 116 1.35 -17.96 -7.94
C ARG A 116 1.42 -19.43 -8.33
N THR A 117 2.43 -20.15 -7.85
CA THR A 117 2.58 -21.59 -8.16
C THR A 117 1.39 -22.42 -7.70
N PHE A 118 0.78 -22.04 -6.57
CA PHE A 118 -0.44 -22.68 -6.07
C PHE A 118 -1.63 -22.40 -7.00
N PHE A 119 -1.82 -21.16 -7.43
CA PHE A 119 -2.88 -20.79 -8.37
C PHE A 119 -2.71 -21.47 -9.74
N GLU A 120 -1.49 -21.51 -10.27
CA GLU A 120 -1.17 -22.21 -11.53
C GLU A 120 -1.52 -23.71 -11.49
N LEU A 121 -1.30 -24.40 -10.36
CA LEU A 121 -1.69 -25.78 -10.18
C LEU A 121 -3.21 -25.97 -10.32
N LEU A 122 -3.99 -25.01 -9.81
CA LEU A 122 -5.44 -24.98 -9.89
C LEU A 122 -5.98 -24.45 -11.24
N LYS A 123 -5.09 -24.12 -12.17
CA LYS A 123 -5.39 -23.48 -13.45
C LYS A 123 -6.09 -22.12 -13.30
N LEU A 124 -5.84 -21.43 -12.18
CA LEU A 124 -6.33 -20.09 -11.92
C LEU A 124 -5.31 -19.07 -12.39
N GLU A 125 -5.79 -17.99 -12.99
CA GLU A 125 -4.96 -16.86 -13.37
C GLU A 125 -4.79 -15.91 -12.20
N SER A 126 -3.56 -15.48 -11.93
CA SER A 126 -3.25 -14.46 -10.95
C SER A 126 -2.27 -13.43 -11.51
N GLY A 127 -2.35 -12.21 -10.99
CA GLY A 127 -1.44 -11.14 -11.31
C GLY A 127 -1.51 -10.02 -10.27
N HIS A 128 -0.68 -9.00 -10.44
CA HIS A 128 -0.72 -7.81 -9.60
C HIS A 128 -0.75 -6.53 -10.44
N ILE A 129 -1.32 -5.47 -9.88
CA ILE A 129 -1.44 -4.14 -10.50
C ILE A 129 -0.46 -3.13 -9.89
N CYS A 130 0.68 -3.61 -9.47
CA CYS A 130 1.72 -2.83 -8.80
C CYS A 130 2.96 -2.61 -9.67
N SER A 131 2.90 -2.89 -10.99
CA SER A 131 3.96 -2.58 -11.92
C SER A 131 4.00 -1.07 -12.23
N GLU A 132 5.16 -0.57 -12.63
CA GLU A 132 5.30 0.80 -13.15
C GLU A 132 4.71 0.96 -14.55
N ASN A 133 4.48 -0.15 -15.25
CA ASN A 133 3.85 -0.19 -16.56
C ASN A 133 2.36 -0.49 -16.43
N ASP A 134 1.53 0.51 -16.75
CA ASP A 134 0.07 0.40 -16.68
C ASP A 134 -0.49 -0.68 -17.64
N ASP A 135 0.15 -0.91 -18.80
CA ASP A 135 -0.30 -1.95 -19.72
C ASP A 135 -0.19 -3.35 -19.12
N ILE A 136 0.88 -3.60 -18.33
CA ILE A 136 1.08 -4.86 -17.60
C ILE A 136 0.03 -4.98 -16.49
N ASN A 137 -0.22 -3.90 -15.75
CA ASN A 137 -1.24 -3.86 -14.71
C ASN A 137 -2.63 -4.17 -15.29
N HIS A 138 -2.98 -3.53 -16.42
CA HIS A 138 -4.28 -3.73 -17.06
C HIS A 138 -4.45 -5.15 -17.64
N GLN A 139 -3.36 -5.83 -18.04
CA GLN A 139 -3.42 -7.24 -18.45
C GLN A 139 -3.85 -8.16 -17.29
N SER A 140 -3.47 -7.85 -16.05
CA SER A 140 -3.86 -8.62 -14.87
C SER A 140 -5.38 -8.67 -14.66
N TYR A 141 -6.12 -7.70 -15.17
CA TYR A 141 -7.59 -7.68 -15.11
C TYR A 141 -8.27 -8.52 -16.21
N ARG A 142 -7.55 -8.96 -17.23
CA ARG A 142 -8.13 -9.68 -18.38
C ARG A 142 -8.17 -11.18 -18.15
N PRO A 143 -9.34 -11.75 -17.77
CA PRO A 143 -9.44 -13.18 -17.56
C PRO A 143 -9.43 -13.93 -18.89
N ASP A 144 -8.98 -15.17 -18.86
CA ASP A 144 -9.21 -16.10 -19.97
C ASP A 144 -10.71 -16.37 -20.10
N LEU A 145 -11.26 -15.99 -21.24
CA LEU A 145 -12.68 -16.13 -21.56
C LEU A 145 -13.10 -17.58 -21.88
N SER A 146 -12.12 -18.43 -22.17
CA SER A 146 -12.38 -19.85 -22.43
C SER A 146 -12.78 -20.60 -21.16
N THR A 147 -12.52 -20.01 -19.97
CA THR A 147 -12.85 -20.57 -18.67
C THR A 147 -13.93 -19.76 -17.95
N LYS A 148 -14.76 -20.41 -17.14
CA LYS A 148 -15.71 -19.73 -16.24
C LYS A 148 -15.11 -19.37 -14.89
N GLN A 149 -13.86 -19.76 -14.66
CA GLN A 149 -13.12 -19.40 -13.46
C GLN A 149 -12.91 -17.90 -13.38
N GLY A 150 -12.93 -17.35 -12.17
CA GLY A 150 -12.50 -15.99 -11.90
C GLY A 150 -10.99 -15.85 -11.97
N ASN A 151 -10.50 -14.64 -12.13
CA ASN A 151 -9.09 -14.32 -11.97
C ASN A 151 -8.83 -13.61 -10.65
N ILE A 152 -7.59 -13.71 -10.17
CA ILE A 152 -7.16 -13.15 -8.89
C ILE A 152 -6.19 -12.00 -9.15
N VAL A 153 -6.52 -10.80 -8.66
CA VAL A 153 -5.70 -9.60 -8.84
C VAL A 153 -5.26 -9.06 -7.48
N TYR A 154 -3.95 -8.94 -7.31
CA TYR A 154 -3.35 -8.34 -6.12
C TYR A 154 -2.99 -6.87 -6.38
N GLY A 155 -3.18 -6.03 -5.36
CA GLY A 155 -2.79 -4.63 -5.46
C GLY A 155 -2.83 -3.90 -4.13
N GLU A 156 -2.26 -2.70 -4.10
CA GLU A 156 -2.51 -1.76 -3.02
C GLU A 156 -3.85 -1.05 -3.26
N VAL A 157 -4.48 -0.56 -2.19
CA VAL A 157 -5.79 0.09 -2.28
C VAL A 157 -5.81 1.28 -3.26
N GLY A 158 -4.74 2.08 -3.28
CA GLY A 158 -4.61 3.23 -4.17
C GLY A 158 -4.55 2.86 -5.65
N ALA A 159 -3.92 1.73 -6.00
CA ALA A 159 -3.87 1.25 -7.37
C ALA A 159 -5.28 0.87 -7.89
N PHE A 160 -6.04 0.10 -7.11
CA PHE A 160 -7.43 -0.22 -7.46
C PHE A 160 -8.31 1.02 -7.57
N GLN A 161 -8.16 1.97 -6.63
CA GLN A 161 -8.91 3.22 -6.65
C GLN A 161 -8.60 4.05 -7.88
N ARG A 162 -7.32 4.16 -8.28
CA ARG A 162 -6.88 4.85 -9.48
C ARG A 162 -7.53 4.23 -10.72
N ASP A 163 -7.43 2.91 -10.84
CA ASP A 163 -7.94 2.21 -12.01
C ASP A 163 -9.47 2.34 -12.14
N ILE A 164 -10.20 2.35 -11.02
CA ILE A 164 -11.64 2.64 -11.00
C ILE A 164 -11.93 4.05 -11.51
N LEU A 165 -11.21 5.05 -11.00
CA LEU A 165 -11.43 6.44 -11.43
C LEU A 165 -11.06 6.64 -12.89
N GLU A 166 -9.98 6.02 -13.37
CA GLU A 166 -9.56 6.07 -14.77
C GLU A 166 -10.56 5.37 -15.70
N ASP A 167 -11.14 4.26 -15.28
CA ASP A 167 -12.15 3.54 -16.05
C ASP A 167 -13.46 4.32 -16.14
N GLU A 168 -13.94 4.83 -14.99
CA GLU A 168 -15.26 5.48 -14.90
C GLU A 168 -15.26 6.91 -15.45
N PHE A 169 -14.21 7.71 -15.24
CA PHE A 169 -14.19 9.12 -15.61
C PHE A 169 -13.40 9.38 -16.90
N ASN A 170 -12.30 8.65 -17.13
CA ASN A 170 -11.50 8.78 -18.33
C ASN A 170 -11.88 7.78 -19.43
N ASN A 171 -12.83 6.88 -19.16
CA ASN A 171 -13.34 5.87 -20.09
C ASN A 171 -12.22 5.00 -20.70
N LYS A 172 -11.19 4.68 -19.90
CA LYS A 172 -10.03 3.89 -20.37
C LYS A 172 -10.34 2.42 -20.60
N LYS A 173 -11.51 1.93 -20.18
CA LYS A 173 -11.95 0.52 -20.31
C LYS A 173 -10.94 -0.48 -19.74
N ILE A 174 -10.38 -0.14 -18.58
CA ILE A 174 -9.32 -0.92 -17.92
C ILE A 174 -9.78 -2.33 -17.58
N PHE A 175 -10.96 -2.43 -16.97
CA PHE A 175 -11.51 -3.71 -16.54
C PHE A 175 -12.07 -4.57 -17.67
N GLY A 176 -12.31 -3.99 -18.84
CA GLY A 176 -12.89 -4.69 -19.98
C GLY A 176 -14.19 -5.39 -19.60
N ILE A 177 -14.19 -6.71 -19.70
CA ILE A 177 -15.37 -7.54 -19.39
C ILE A 177 -15.28 -8.23 -18.01
N ARG A 178 -14.21 -8.00 -17.24
CA ARG A 178 -13.94 -8.71 -15.98
C ARG A 178 -15.12 -8.70 -15.02
N TYR A 179 -15.81 -7.57 -14.92
CA TYR A 179 -16.94 -7.40 -14.02
C TYR A 179 -18.32 -7.44 -14.70
N LYS A 180 -18.35 -7.73 -16.00
CA LYS A 180 -19.62 -7.68 -16.76
C LYS A 180 -20.53 -8.85 -16.40
N ASP A 181 -19.95 -10.05 -16.28
CA ASP A 181 -20.69 -11.29 -16.06
C ASP A 181 -20.22 -12.02 -14.79
N ARG A 182 -19.48 -11.34 -13.91
CA ARG A 182 -18.93 -11.92 -12.69
C ARG A 182 -19.16 -10.99 -11.50
N GLU A 183 -19.51 -11.59 -10.38
CA GLU A 183 -19.55 -10.87 -9.11
C GLU A 183 -18.15 -10.56 -8.61
N LYS A 184 -18.04 -9.45 -7.89
CA LYS A 184 -16.78 -8.99 -7.31
C LYS A 184 -16.62 -9.56 -5.92
N CYS A 185 -15.43 -10.04 -5.61
CA CYS A 185 -15.04 -10.45 -4.27
C CYS A 185 -13.79 -9.69 -3.85
N LEU A 186 -13.78 -9.13 -2.65
CA LEU A 186 -12.64 -8.44 -2.08
C LEU A 186 -12.11 -9.18 -0.86
N ILE A 187 -10.80 -9.38 -0.82
CA ILE A 187 -10.10 -9.92 0.33
C ILE A 187 -9.07 -8.89 0.79
N ILE A 188 -9.18 -8.41 2.04
CA ILE A 188 -8.33 -7.37 2.61
C ILE A 188 -7.26 -8.02 3.51
N ASP A 189 -6.01 -7.75 3.22
CA ASP A 189 -4.88 -8.05 4.12
C ASP A 189 -4.58 -6.80 4.98
N GLU A 190 -4.52 -6.96 6.30
CA GLU A 190 -4.35 -5.87 7.28
C GLU A 190 -5.56 -4.90 7.32
N VAL A 191 -6.75 -5.44 7.67
CA VAL A 191 -8.02 -4.67 7.76
C VAL A 191 -7.91 -3.44 8.68
N ASP A 192 -7.25 -3.58 9.83
CA ASP A 192 -7.06 -2.49 10.79
C ASP A 192 -6.36 -1.28 10.16
N ASN A 193 -5.30 -1.49 9.41
CA ASN A 193 -4.60 -0.42 8.72
C ASN A 193 -5.51 0.33 7.72
N MET A 194 -6.23 -0.40 6.87
CA MET A 194 -6.98 0.21 5.75
C MET A 194 -8.37 0.70 6.15
N CYS A 195 -9.04 -0.01 7.07
CA CYS A 195 -10.43 0.29 7.44
C CYS A 195 -10.57 1.11 8.73
N LEU A 196 -9.52 1.17 9.57
CA LEU A 196 -9.51 1.97 10.80
C LEU A 196 -8.49 3.12 10.71
N ASP A 197 -7.18 2.82 10.64
CA ASP A 197 -6.13 3.85 10.68
C ASP A 197 -6.19 4.78 9.46
N ARG A 198 -6.40 4.22 8.28
CA ARG A 198 -6.51 4.95 7.01
C ARG A 198 -7.93 5.02 6.45
N ALA A 199 -8.96 4.84 7.28
CA ALA A 199 -10.36 4.84 6.85
C ALA A 199 -10.78 6.12 6.11
N ARG A 200 -10.18 7.27 6.50
CA ARG A 200 -10.43 8.59 5.89
C ARG A 200 -9.56 8.89 4.68
N HIS A 201 -8.70 7.95 4.29
CA HIS A 201 -7.82 8.17 3.13
C HIS A 201 -8.66 8.30 1.85
N VAL A 202 -8.27 9.28 1.02
CA VAL A 202 -8.96 9.62 -0.23
C VAL A 202 -7.93 9.72 -1.33
N LEU A 203 -8.14 8.95 -2.40
CA LEU A 203 -7.37 9.10 -3.63
C LEU A 203 -8.05 10.13 -4.52
N TYR A 204 -7.27 11.06 -5.04
CA TYR A 204 -7.71 12.05 -6.03
C TYR A 204 -7.06 11.75 -7.37
N LEU A 205 -7.88 11.68 -8.43
CA LEU A 205 -7.37 11.75 -9.78
C LEU A 205 -7.27 13.22 -10.18
N SER A 206 -6.10 13.63 -10.61
CA SER A 206 -5.85 15.00 -11.05
C SER A 206 -5.47 15.05 -12.51
N HIS A 207 -5.95 16.08 -13.20
CA HIS A 207 -5.57 16.36 -14.57
C HIS A 207 -4.65 17.56 -14.64
N GLU A 208 -3.59 17.43 -15.44
CA GLU A 208 -2.76 18.57 -15.80
C GLU A 208 -3.56 19.51 -16.70
N ILE A 209 -3.67 20.75 -16.29
CA ILE A 209 -4.35 21.76 -17.08
C ILE A 209 -3.29 22.52 -17.89
N ALA A 210 -3.15 22.18 -19.14
CA ALA A 210 -2.17 22.80 -20.04
C ALA A 210 -2.32 24.33 -20.11
N SER A 211 -3.53 24.87 -19.93
CA SER A 211 -3.81 26.30 -19.84
C SER A 211 -3.22 26.98 -18.61
N LEU A 212 -2.78 26.22 -17.58
CA LEU A 212 -2.12 26.75 -16.37
C LEU A 212 -0.59 26.85 -16.51
N LYS A 213 -0.03 26.58 -17.69
CA LYS A 213 1.42 26.68 -17.91
C LYS A 213 2.01 28.06 -17.60
N TRP A 214 1.23 29.12 -17.68
CA TRP A 214 1.61 30.48 -17.30
C TRP A 214 1.98 30.60 -15.80
N LEU A 215 1.46 29.71 -14.93
CA LEU A 215 1.85 29.65 -13.52
C LEU A 215 3.35 29.40 -13.30
N GLU A 216 4.04 28.84 -14.29
CA GLU A 216 5.49 28.60 -14.22
C GLU A 216 6.25 29.89 -13.89
N THR A 217 5.92 30.98 -14.59
CA THR A 217 6.54 32.29 -14.33
C THR A 217 6.22 32.82 -12.93
N LEU A 218 4.97 32.64 -12.49
CA LEU A 218 4.55 33.05 -11.14
C LEU A 218 5.32 32.26 -10.06
N PHE A 219 5.43 30.94 -10.21
CA PHE A 219 6.13 30.08 -9.25
C PHE A 219 7.63 30.39 -9.20
N ILE A 220 8.28 30.66 -10.32
CA ILE A 220 9.68 31.08 -10.35
C ILE A 220 9.88 32.38 -9.57
N ASN A 221 9.00 33.38 -9.76
CA ASN A 221 9.08 34.64 -9.04
C ASN A 221 8.80 34.48 -7.53
N LEU A 222 7.81 33.66 -7.16
CA LEU A 222 7.52 33.31 -5.77
C LEU A 222 8.73 32.65 -5.11
N TRP A 223 9.31 31.66 -5.77
CA TRP A 223 10.47 30.95 -5.27
C TRP A 223 11.65 31.89 -5.06
N ALA A 224 11.91 32.77 -6.02
CA ALA A 224 12.96 33.76 -5.92
C ALA A 224 12.71 34.75 -4.76
N ALA A 225 11.46 35.16 -4.50
CA ALA A 225 11.11 36.02 -3.37
C ALA A 225 11.37 35.29 -2.03
N VAL A 226 10.90 34.04 -1.89
CA VAL A 226 11.09 33.24 -0.67
C VAL A 226 12.57 32.96 -0.40
N LEU A 227 13.40 32.73 -1.42
CA LEU A 227 14.83 32.50 -1.24
C LEU A 227 15.58 33.76 -0.73
N ARG A 228 15.09 34.96 -1.05
CA ARG A 228 15.69 36.24 -0.61
C ARG A 228 15.27 36.65 0.80
N THR A 229 14.23 36.03 1.33
CA THR A 229 13.69 36.38 2.65
C THR A 229 14.47 35.64 3.73
N GLU A 230 14.99 36.34 4.70
CA GLU A 230 15.61 35.77 5.89
C GLU A 230 14.52 35.35 6.88
N VAL A 231 14.64 34.13 7.42
CA VAL A 231 13.70 33.60 8.42
C VAL A 231 14.52 33.21 9.64
N ASN A 232 14.37 33.95 10.72
CA ASN A 232 15.07 33.72 11.97
C ASN A 232 14.17 32.99 12.99
N ASN A 233 12.85 33.19 12.92
CA ASN A 233 11.87 32.60 13.83
C ASN A 233 10.57 32.19 13.11
N SER A 234 9.87 31.22 13.62
CA SER A 234 8.57 30.73 13.06
C SER A 234 7.46 31.82 13.07
N ASN A 235 7.53 32.79 13.99
CA ASN A 235 6.55 33.89 14.03
C ASN A 235 6.75 34.89 12.87
N GLU A 236 7.96 34.99 12.32
CA GLU A 236 8.27 35.84 11.17
C GLU A 236 7.73 35.28 9.85
N ILE A 237 7.46 33.97 9.78
CA ILE A 237 6.94 33.32 8.56
C ILE A 237 5.58 33.92 8.18
N SER A 238 4.68 34.12 9.15
CA SER A 238 3.33 34.66 8.87
C SER A 238 3.42 36.10 8.31
N GLN A 239 4.29 36.92 8.86
CA GLN A 239 4.52 38.29 8.35
C GLN A 239 5.14 38.25 6.95
N ASN A 240 6.14 37.41 6.75
CA ASN A 240 6.81 37.25 5.45
C ASN A 240 5.84 36.78 4.36
N ILE A 241 4.85 35.92 4.71
CA ILE A 241 3.79 35.49 3.76
C ILE A 241 2.96 36.70 3.32
N GLU A 242 2.57 37.58 4.26
CA GLU A 242 1.79 38.78 3.92
C GLU A 242 2.62 39.75 3.04
N ASP A 243 3.87 39.98 3.39
CA ASP A 243 4.75 40.89 2.65
C ASP A 243 5.04 40.41 1.23
N ILE A 244 5.33 39.12 1.08
CA ILE A 244 5.53 38.51 -0.24
C ILE A 244 4.22 38.50 -1.03
N SER A 245 3.09 38.22 -0.37
CA SER A 245 1.77 38.26 -1.03
C SER A 245 1.47 39.66 -1.57
N TYR A 246 1.72 40.71 -0.78
CA TYR A 246 1.55 42.07 -1.22
C TYR A 246 2.48 42.43 -2.39
N PHE A 247 3.76 42.07 -2.29
CA PHE A 247 4.75 42.28 -3.36
C PHE A 247 4.33 41.59 -4.67
N MET A 248 3.86 40.36 -4.60
CA MET A 248 3.42 39.59 -5.78
C MET A 248 2.17 40.20 -6.42
N LYS A 249 1.18 40.61 -5.61
CA LYS A 249 -0.04 41.28 -6.13
C LYS A 249 0.33 42.57 -6.87
N LYS A 250 1.20 43.37 -6.30
CA LYS A 250 1.68 44.60 -6.96
C LYS A 250 2.41 44.34 -8.27
N ASN A 251 3.21 43.26 -8.36
CA ASN A 251 3.86 42.88 -9.62
C ASN A 251 2.87 42.34 -10.68
N ILE A 252 1.79 41.69 -10.27
CA ILE A 252 0.71 41.26 -11.17
C ILE A 252 -0.05 42.49 -11.68
N GLU A 253 -0.45 43.39 -10.82
CA GLU A 253 -1.14 44.65 -11.17
C GLU A 253 -0.30 45.50 -12.12
N ASN A 254 1.01 45.63 -11.90
CA ASN A 254 1.95 46.33 -12.76
C ASN A 254 2.30 45.57 -14.05
N LYS A 255 1.71 44.44 -14.32
CA LYS A 255 1.94 43.56 -15.49
C LYS A 255 3.38 43.04 -15.61
N ASN A 256 4.16 43.09 -14.54
CA ASN A 256 5.50 42.47 -14.49
C ASN A 256 5.42 40.92 -14.49
N ILE A 257 4.33 40.39 -13.94
CA ILE A 257 3.99 38.97 -13.97
C ILE A 257 2.64 38.83 -14.67
N TYR A 258 2.62 38.10 -15.75
CA TYR A 258 1.39 37.88 -16.51
C TYR A 258 0.46 36.90 -15.80
N VAL A 259 -0.76 37.36 -15.55
CA VAL A 259 -1.89 36.56 -15.09
C VAL A 259 -3.09 36.98 -15.94
N SER A 260 -3.86 36.03 -16.41
CA SER A 260 -5.09 36.35 -17.14
C SER A 260 -6.14 36.94 -16.19
N GLU A 261 -6.85 37.99 -16.58
CA GLU A 261 -7.78 38.73 -15.72
C GLU A 261 -8.86 37.85 -15.08
N TYR A 262 -9.39 36.89 -15.81
CA TYR A 262 -10.39 35.92 -15.30
C TYR A 262 -9.84 34.94 -14.26
N LEU A 263 -8.53 34.94 -14.01
CA LEU A 263 -7.87 34.08 -13.02
C LEU A 263 -7.34 34.86 -11.81
N TYR A 264 -7.56 36.18 -11.74
CA TYR A 264 -7.08 36.99 -10.62
C TYR A 264 -7.64 36.49 -9.27
N ASP A 265 -8.94 36.22 -9.20
CA ASP A 265 -9.57 35.71 -7.97
C ASP A 265 -8.99 34.34 -7.55
N TYR A 266 -8.71 33.48 -8.54
CA TYR A 266 -8.08 32.18 -8.26
C TYR A 266 -6.66 32.34 -7.72
N VAL A 267 -5.85 33.20 -8.34
CA VAL A 267 -4.50 33.51 -7.88
C VAL A 267 -4.54 34.13 -6.48
N ASP A 268 -5.40 35.08 -6.24
CA ASP A 268 -5.55 35.72 -4.94
C ASP A 268 -5.89 34.72 -3.83
N TYR A 269 -6.83 33.84 -4.10
CA TYR A 269 -7.22 32.77 -3.18
C TYR A 269 -6.08 31.77 -2.88
N LYS A 270 -5.24 31.46 -3.87
CA LYS A 270 -4.17 30.46 -3.76
C LYS A 270 -2.84 31.03 -3.28
N LEU A 271 -2.58 32.31 -3.47
CA LEU A 271 -1.27 32.93 -3.35
C LEU A 271 -0.60 32.69 -2.00
N LYS A 272 -1.31 32.90 -0.89
CA LYS A 272 -0.75 32.66 0.45
C LYS A 272 -0.39 31.20 0.68
N ARG A 273 -1.19 30.26 0.18
CA ARG A 273 -0.92 28.84 0.28
C ARG A 273 0.30 28.42 -0.55
N TRP A 274 0.47 29.01 -1.73
CA TRP A 274 1.66 28.78 -2.54
C TRP A 274 2.93 29.34 -1.86
N ILE A 275 2.85 30.52 -1.26
CA ILE A 275 3.97 31.08 -0.51
C ILE A 275 4.34 30.18 0.68
N ASP A 276 3.36 29.71 1.45
CA ASP A 276 3.58 28.78 2.55
C ASP A 276 4.24 27.49 2.06
N SER A 277 3.72 26.91 0.97
CA SER A 277 4.31 25.73 0.31
C SER A 277 5.76 25.98 -0.16
N ALA A 278 6.07 27.18 -0.61
CA ALA A 278 7.44 27.54 -1.00
C ALA A 278 8.39 27.59 0.20
N PHE A 279 7.94 28.12 1.35
CA PHE A 279 8.71 28.04 2.60
C PHE A 279 8.91 26.61 3.06
N GLN A 280 7.87 25.77 3.00
CA GLN A 280 7.97 24.35 3.32
C GLN A 280 8.99 23.65 2.39
N GLY A 281 8.88 23.86 1.07
CA GLY A 281 9.82 23.30 0.10
C GLY A 281 11.27 23.73 0.34
N ARG A 282 11.50 24.94 0.86
CA ARG A 282 12.84 25.43 1.23
C ARG A 282 13.47 24.60 2.35
N ILE A 283 12.68 24.19 3.34
CA ILE A 283 13.12 23.44 4.53
C ILE A 283 13.24 21.95 4.25
N MET A 284 12.37 21.39 3.40
CA MET A 284 12.34 19.97 3.11
C MET A 284 13.66 19.45 2.54
N ARG A 285 14.07 18.25 2.97
CA ARG A 285 15.34 17.62 2.59
C ARG A 285 15.08 16.31 1.84
N GLU A 286 15.99 15.98 0.94
CA GLU A 286 16.09 14.66 0.32
C GLU A 286 16.40 13.62 1.40
N ASP A 287 15.95 12.40 1.20
CA ASP A 287 16.06 11.25 2.12
C ASP A 287 15.21 11.35 3.40
N ASP A 288 14.57 12.47 3.67
CA ASP A 288 13.70 12.67 4.82
C ASP A 288 12.22 12.74 4.39
N HIS A 289 11.93 13.53 3.37
CA HIS A 289 10.56 13.75 2.88
C HIS A 289 10.32 13.17 1.50
N PHE A 290 11.35 13.03 0.71
CA PHE A 290 11.32 12.56 -0.67
C PHE A 290 12.70 12.02 -1.07
N VAL A 291 12.70 11.23 -2.13
CA VAL A 291 13.92 10.79 -2.82
C VAL A 291 13.91 11.28 -4.26
N LEU A 292 15.11 11.54 -4.79
CA LEU A 292 15.32 11.81 -6.20
C LEU A 292 15.73 10.52 -6.89
N ASP A 293 14.77 9.84 -7.51
CA ASP A 293 15.05 8.60 -8.23
C ASP A 293 14.61 8.68 -9.69
N ILE A 294 15.19 7.81 -10.49
CA ILE A 294 14.77 7.59 -11.86
C ILE A 294 13.65 6.56 -11.77
N PRO A 295 12.43 6.88 -12.25
CA PRO A 295 11.39 5.87 -12.33
C PRO A 295 11.97 4.66 -13.08
N LYS A 296 11.96 3.49 -12.45
CA LYS A 296 12.45 2.24 -13.02
C LYS A 296 11.49 1.81 -14.13
N ALA A 297 11.64 2.38 -15.32
CA ALA A 297 10.87 1.97 -16.48
C ALA A 297 11.45 0.67 -17.05
N ASP A 298 10.64 -0.36 -17.13
CA ASP A 298 10.97 -1.60 -17.81
C ASP A 298 11.31 -1.34 -19.29
N GLY A 299 12.57 -1.44 -19.63
CA GLY A 299 13.04 -1.88 -20.94
C GLY A 299 13.01 -0.90 -22.13
N GLN A 300 12.59 0.34 -22.02
CA GLN A 300 12.65 1.31 -23.11
C GLN A 300 13.34 2.61 -22.71
N ASN A 301 14.22 3.11 -23.62
CA ASN A 301 14.98 4.35 -23.50
C ASN A 301 14.08 5.59 -23.34
N ILE A 302 13.56 5.84 -22.15
CA ILE A 302 12.92 7.09 -21.79
C ILE A 302 13.97 7.96 -21.09
N GLN A 303 14.02 9.24 -21.47
CA GLN A 303 14.98 10.22 -20.96
C GLN A 303 15.10 10.13 -19.44
N LYS A 304 16.30 9.78 -18.98
CA LYS A 304 16.67 9.56 -17.55
C LYS A 304 16.60 10.88 -16.76
N HIS A 305 15.41 11.39 -16.50
CA HIS A 305 15.26 12.51 -15.57
C HIS A 305 14.81 11.95 -14.21
N ARG A 306 15.65 12.16 -13.20
CA ARG A 306 15.26 11.89 -11.81
C ARG A 306 14.02 12.72 -11.47
N THR A 307 13.01 12.09 -10.94
CA THR A 307 11.77 12.72 -10.44
C THR A 307 11.77 12.75 -8.93
N ILE A 308 10.94 13.62 -8.37
CA ILE A 308 10.75 13.71 -6.92
C ILE A 308 9.67 12.69 -6.54
N ILE A 309 10.07 11.72 -5.72
CA ILE A 309 9.18 10.67 -5.21
C ILE A 309 8.93 10.94 -3.73
N VAL A 310 7.67 11.02 -3.35
CA VAL A 310 7.26 11.24 -1.96
C VAL A 310 7.63 10.04 -1.11
N VAL A 311 8.22 10.27 0.06
CA VAL A 311 8.49 9.24 1.06
C VAL A 311 7.52 9.40 2.22
N ASP A 312 6.87 8.33 2.59
CA ASP A 312 6.07 8.29 3.81
C ASP A 312 7.02 8.33 5.02
N LYS A 313 6.90 9.34 5.86
CA LYS A 313 7.80 9.56 7.00
C LYS A 313 7.76 8.44 8.02
N ASP A 314 6.59 7.84 8.22
CA ASP A 314 6.39 6.83 9.25
C ASP A 314 6.96 5.49 8.82
N THR A 315 6.77 5.13 7.58
CA THR A 315 7.15 3.82 7.04
C THR A 315 8.44 3.84 6.22
N GLY A 316 8.90 5.01 5.77
CA GLY A 316 10.02 5.16 4.85
C GLY A 316 9.72 4.61 3.44
N THR A 317 8.43 4.37 3.11
CA THR A 317 8.04 3.81 1.82
C THR A 317 7.89 4.89 0.75
N GLU A 318 8.41 4.61 -0.43
CA GLU A 318 8.28 5.47 -1.60
C GLU A 318 6.85 5.40 -2.17
N GLN A 319 6.26 6.56 -2.41
CA GLN A 319 4.90 6.69 -2.93
C GLN A 319 4.93 7.27 -4.34
N TYR A 320 5.08 6.43 -5.34
CA TYR A 320 5.21 6.82 -6.74
C TYR A 320 3.95 7.50 -7.34
N SER A 321 2.79 7.14 -6.82
CA SER A 321 1.49 7.69 -7.28
C SER A 321 1.06 8.94 -6.53
N THR A 322 1.81 9.37 -5.50
CA THR A 322 1.48 10.51 -4.65
C THR A 322 2.26 11.75 -5.06
N ARG A 323 1.58 12.90 -5.11
CA ARG A 323 2.20 14.18 -5.41
C ARG A 323 1.68 15.25 -4.46
N TRP A 324 2.56 16.13 -4.00
CA TRP A 324 2.13 17.27 -3.21
C TRP A 324 1.34 18.27 -4.04
N SER A 325 0.33 18.87 -3.42
CA SER A 325 -0.52 19.90 -3.98
C SER A 325 -0.05 21.31 -3.59
N ASN A 326 -0.78 22.31 -4.04
CA ASN A 326 -0.56 23.73 -3.72
C ASN A 326 0.84 24.23 -4.09
N GLY A 327 1.38 23.79 -5.23
CA GLY A 327 2.67 24.25 -5.72
C GLY A 327 3.89 23.63 -5.02
N LEU A 328 3.74 22.86 -3.95
CA LEU A 328 4.88 22.31 -3.19
C LEU A 328 5.76 21.41 -4.07
N ALA A 329 5.16 20.54 -4.90
CA ALA A 329 5.90 19.71 -5.85
C ALA A 329 6.75 20.59 -6.81
N GLN A 330 6.15 21.66 -7.34
CA GLN A 330 6.82 22.59 -8.26
C GLN A 330 7.95 23.36 -7.57
N PHE A 331 7.79 23.77 -6.31
CA PHE A 331 8.86 24.44 -5.56
C PHE A 331 10.04 23.50 -5.26
N LEU A 332 9.78 22.23 -5.02
CA LEU A 332 10.85 21.24 -4.91
C LEU A 332 11.52 20.98 -6.27
N GLU A 333 10.76 20.92 -7.36
CA GLU A 333 11.32 20.85 -8.73
C GLU A 333 12.24 22.05 -9.02
N LEU A 334 11.86 23.27 -8.61
CA LEU A 334 12.70 24.47 -8.71
C LEU A 334 13.96 24.35 -7.85
N LYS A 335 13.83 23.89 -6.59
CA LYS A 335 14.97 23.70 -5.66
C LYS A 335 16.03 22.78 -6.25
N TYR A 336 15.61 21.70 -6.91
CA TYR A 336 16.50 20.70 -7.48
C TYR A 336 16.74 20.88 -8.99
N ARG A 337 16.40 22.08 -9.54
CA ARG A 337 16.60 22.46 -10.95
C ARG A 337 16.01 21.44 -11.93
N ARG A 338 14.78 20.97 -11.62
CA ARG A 338 14.01 20.07 -12.48
C ARG A 338 13.08 20.87 -13.40
N LYS A 339 12.60 20.19 -14.43
CA LYS A 339 11.55 20.75 -15.29
C LYS A 339 10.29 20.90 -14.46
N LEU A 340 9.73 22.12 -14.45
CA LEU A 340 8.46 22.37 -13.79
C LEU A 340 7.34 21.58 -14.43
N SER A 341 6.61 20.89 -13.60
CA SER A 341 5.37 20.24 -13.98
C SER A 341 4.22 21.25 -13.93
N VAL A 342 3.24 21.01 -14.76
CA VAL A 342 2.02 21.84 -14.76
C VAL A 342 1.24 21.57 -13.47
N GLU A 343 0.63 22.59 -12.87
CA GLU A 343 -0.25 22.37 -11.72
C GLU A 343 -1.49 21.59 -12.17
N SER A 344 -1.87 20.62 -11.35
CA SER A 344 -3.00 19.76 -11.62
C SER A 344 -4.19 20.11 -10.75
N LEU A 345 -5.40 20.10 -11.30
CA LEU A 345 -6.62 20.21 -10.54
C LEU A 345 -7.14 18.82 -10.17
N LYS A 346 -7.55 18.68 -8.92
CA LYS A 346 -8.24 17.48 -8.43
C LYS A 346 -9.61 17.41 -9.07
N ALA A 347 -9.81 16.47 -10.01
CA ALA A 347 -11.04 16.37 -10.78
C ALA A 347 -12.06 15.47 -10.10
N VAL A 348 -11.64 14.29 -9.69
CA VAL A 348 -12.49 13.27 -9.08
C VAL A 348 -11.76 12.58 -7.93
N PHE A 349 -12.51 11.94 -7.06
CA PHE A 349 -11.91 11.24 -5.92
C PHE A 349 -12.73 10.01 -5.51
N ILE A 350 -12.07 9.09 -4.82
CA ILE A 350 -12.69 7.96 -4.15
C ILE A 350 -12.05 7.76 -2.76
N SER A 351 -12.87 7.57 -1.75
CA SER A 351 -12.39 7.24 -0.41
C SER A 351 -12.25 5.73 -0.22
N ASN A 352 -11.44 5.29 0.75
CA ASN A 352 -11.36 3.89 1.14
C ASN A 352 -12.75 3.34 1.47
N LYS A 353 -13.55 4.10 2.24
CA LYS A 353 -14.94 3.74 2.56
C LYS A 353 -15.74 3.41 1.29
N THR A 354 -15.78 4.33 0.34
CA THR A 354 -16.57 4.17 -0.90
C THR A 354 -16.04 3.02 -1.74
N PHE A 355 -14.73 2.83 -1.77
CA PHE A 355 -14.10 1.72 -2.48
C PHE A 355 -14.55 0.37 -1.91
N PHE A 356 -14.42 0.15 -0.58
CA PHE A 356 -14.79 -1.11 0.04
C PHE A 356 -16.29 -1.40 -0.05
N GLN A 357 -17.14 -0.39 0.07
CA GLN A 357 -18.60 -0.55 -0.07
C GLN A 357 -19.05 -1.07 -1.44
N ARG A 358 -18.21 -0.96 -2.48
CA ARG A 358 -18.52 -1.48 -3.82
C ARG A 358 -18.62 -3.02 -3.89
N TYR A 359 -18.05 -3.72 -2.91
CA TYR A 359 -18.05 -5.19 -2.88
C TYR A 359 -19.21 -5.79 -2.07
N LYS A 360 -20.02 -4.94 -1.45
CA LYS A 360 -21.27 -5.32 -0.74
C LYS A 360 -21.03 -6.44 0.28
N THR A 361 -21.69 -7.59 0.07
CA THR A 361 -21.61 -8.78 0.94
C THR A 361 -20.36 -9.63 0.71
N HIS A 362 -19.61 -9.41 -0.38
CA HIS A 362 -18.40 -10.17 -0.70
C HIS A 362 -17.13 -9.44 -0.29
N LEU A 363 -17.15 -8.90 0.94
CA LEU A 363 -16.03 -8.23 1.58
C LEU A 363 -15.48 -9.10 2.70
N TYR A 364 -14.28 -9.62 2.51
CA TYR A 364 -13.59 -10.49 3.44
C TYR A 364 -12.27 -9.84 3.85
N GLY A 365 -11.73 -10.22 5.02
CA GLY A 365 -10.45 -9.64 5.42
C GLY A 365 -9.84 -10.31 6.63
N LEU A 366 -8.53 -10.15 6.74
CA LEU A 366 -7.70 -10.66 7.83
C LEU A 366 -6.96 -9.51 8.49
N THR A 367 -6.79 -9.61 9.81
CA THR A 367 -5.92 -8.70 10.56
C THR A 367 -5.36 -9.34 11.81
N GLY A 368 -4.26 -8.80 12.34
CA GLY A 368 -3.72 -9.17 13.64
C GLY A 368 -4.54 -8.62 14.81
N THR A 369 -5.24 -7.51 14.58
CA THR A 369 -6.00 -6.73 15.57
C THR A 369 -7.27 -6.16 14.95
N LEU A 370 -8.44 -6.47 15.51
CA LEU A 370 -9.73 -5.91 15.06
C LEU A 370 -10.14 -4.66 15.87
N GLY A 371 -9.25 -4.15 16.71
CA GLY A 371 -9.55 -3.01 17.58
C GLY A 371 -10.49 -3.35 18.74
N SER A 372 -11.16 -2.32 19.25
CA SER A 372 -12.14 -2.44 20.33
C SER A 372 -13.52 -2.90 19.81
N GLU A 373 -14.42 -3.29 20.72
CA GLU A 373 -15.82 -3.59 20.38
C GLU A 373 -16.50 -2.42 19.64
N ASN A 374 -16.18 -1.18 20.02
CA ASN A 374 -16.68 -0.01 19.32
C ASN A 374 -16.17 0.07 17.86
N SER A 375 -14.92 -0.27 17.64
CA SER A 375 -14.33 -0.32 16.29
C SER A 375 -15.00 -1.41 15.43
N GLN A 376 -15.26 -2.57 16.01
CA GLN A 376 -15.97 -3.66 15.35
C GLN A 376 -17.41 -3.28 15.03
N SER A 377 -18.14 -2.70 15.98
CA SER A 377 -19.50 -2.18 15.75
C SER A 377 -19.52 -1.15 14.62
N PHE A 378 -18.56 -0.22 14.61
CA PHE A 378 -18.44 0.76 13.54
C PHE A 378 -18.21 0.12 12.16
N LEU A 379 -17.33 -0.89 12.07
CA LEU A 379 -17.09 -1.61 10.82
C LEU A 379 -18.29 -2.46 10.38
N ALA A 380 -19.01 -3.07 11.34
CA ALA A 380 -20.24 -3.81 11.06
C ALA A 380 -21.31 -2.91 10.42
N ASP A 381 -21.54 -1.72 11.02
CA ASP A 381 -22.51 -0.74 10.53
C ASP A 381 -22.09 -0.18 9.15
N LEU A 382 -20.79 0.00 8.95
CA LEU A 382 -20.26 0.63 7.75
C LEU A 382 -20.25 -0.28 6.52
N TYR A 383 -19.88 -1.57 6.72
CA TYR A 383 -19.63 -2.53 5.64
C TYR A 383 -20.55 -3.75 5.68
N ASN A 384 -21.46 -3.86 6.66
CA ASN A 384 -22.34 -5.03 6.87
C ASN A 384 -21.54 -6.36 6.94
N VAL A 385 -20.50 -6.38 7.79
CA VAL A 385 -19.63 -7.53 7.99
C VAL A 385 -19.79 -8.16 9.36
N GLN A 386 -19.45 -9.44 9.45
CA GLN A 386 -19.33 -10.20 10.70
C GLN A 386 -17.87 -10.27 11.15
N PHE A 387 -17.65 -10.76 12.38
CA PHE A 387 -16.30 -10.88 12.96
C PHE A 387 -16.08 -12.28 13.51
N ALA A 388 -14.85 -12.77 13.37
CA ALA A 388 -14.39 -13.98 14.02
C ALA A 388 -13.00 -13.75 14.62
N ASP A 389 -12.78 -14.20 15.86
CA ASP A 389 -11.44 -14.23 16.49
C ASP A 389 -10.96 -15.68 16.55
N LEU A 390 -9.89 -15.97 15.81
CA LEU A 390 -9.35 -17.31 15.74
C LEU A 390 -8.24 -17.53 16.79
N PRO A 391 -8.27 -18.67 17.46
CA PRO A 391 -7.24 -19.01 18.42
C PRO A 391 -5.89 -19.25 17.72
N THR A 392 -4.80 -19.07 18.46
CA THR A 392 -3.47 -19.38 17.96
C THR A 392 -3.25 -20.89 17.89
N SER A 393 -2.55 -21.35 16.85
CA SER A 393 -2.23 -22.79 16.66
C SER A 393 -1.29 -23.34 17.75
N ARG A 394 -0.56 -22.48 18.44
CA ARG A 394 0.35 -22.82 19.54
C ARG A 394 0.10 -21.92 20.75
N LYS A 395 0.32 -22.45 21.94
CA LYS A 395 0.27 -21.66 23.17
C LYS A 395 1.25 -20.50 23.08
N LYS A 396 0.77 -19.29 23.33
CA LYS A 396 1.57 -18.06 23.28
C LYS A 396 2.46 -17.99 24.53
N SER A 397 3.77 -17.91 24.33
CA SER A 397 4.75 -17.59 25.37
C SER A 397 5.12 -16.12 25.24
N TYR A 398 4.31 -15.25 25.84
CA TYR A 398 4.48 -13.80 25.78
C TYR A 398 4.44 -13.21 27.18
N TYR A 399 5.50 -12.47 27.51
CA TYR A 399 5.59 -11.72 28.74
C TYR A 399 5.70 -10.24 28.40
N ARG A 400 4.78 -9.45 28.93
CA ARG A 400 4.82 -8.00 28.80
C ARG A 400 5.42 -7.40 30.04
N PHE A 401 6.57 -6.76 29.89
CA PHE A 401 7.18 -5.97 30.96
C PHE A 401 6.49 -4.60 31.08
N PRO A 402 6.52 -3.97 32.26
CA PRO A 402 6.05 -2.60 32.43
C PRO A 402 6.76 -1.64 31.48
N SER A 403 6.01 -0.68 30.96
CA SER A 403 6.59 0.37 30.13
C SER A 403 7.56 1.23 30.94
N LYS A 404 8.69 1.60 30.34
CA LYS A 404 9.64 2.55 30.91
C LYS A 404 9.43 3.91 30.23
N ALA A 405 9.38 4.97 31.01
CA ALA A 405 9.31 6.34 30.52
C ALA A 405 10.51 7.12 31.06
N SER A 406 11.04 8.03 30.26
CA SER A 406 12.10 8.96 30.64
C SER A 406 11.65 10.38 30.33
N PHE A 407 12.11 11.35 31.10
CA PHE A 407 11.83 12.76 30.84
C PHE A 407 12.69 13.30 29.70
N GLU A 408 13.95 12.85 29.62
CA GLU A 408 14.90 13.27 28.61
C GLU A 408 15.00 12.21 27.52
N HIS A 409 15.09 12.68 26.27
CA HIS A 409 15.18 11.81 25.10
C HIS A 409 16.48 10.98 25.09
N GLU A 410 17.59 11.58 25.52
CA GLU A 410 18.88 10.89 25.60
C GLU A 410 18.87 9.76 26.62
N ASP A 411 18.26 9.95 27.79
CA ASP A 411 18.12 8.91 28.81
C ASP A 411 17.23 7.75 28.31
N TRP A 412 16.24 8.07 27.50
CA TRP A 412 15.38 7.07 26.88
C TRP A 412 16.14 6.21 25.86
N LEU A 413 16.94 6.83 24.99
CA LEU A 413 17.80 6.12 24.03
C LEU A 413 18.85 5.24 24.75
N ASP A 414 19.52 5.77 25.75
CA ASP A 414 20.49 5.03 26.58
C ASP A 414 19.85 3.81 27.26
N SER A 415 18.64 3.98 27.79
CA SER A 415 17.89 2.86 28.40
C SER A 415 17.57 1.75 27.41
N ILE A 416 17.16 2.09 26.17
CA ILE A 416 16.91 1.10 25.12
C ILE A 416 18.20 0.38 24.74
N ALA A 417 19.31 1.11 24.58
CA ALA A 417 20.58 0.52 24.20
C ALA A 417 21.08 -0.46 25.27
N ARG A 418 21.06 -0.07 26.54
CA ARG A 418 21.48 -0.94 27.66
C ARG A 418 20.62 -2.20 27.78
N GLU A 419 19.29 -2.06 27.70
CA GLU A 419 18.39 -3.20 27.76
C GLU A 419 18.64 -4.15 26.57
N SER A 420 18.80 -3.61 25.36
CA SER A 420 19.07 -4.41 24.18
C SER A 420 20.38 -5.18 24.28
N ILE A 421 21.45 -4.55 24.76
CA ILE A 421 22.76 -5.19 24.99
C ILE A 421 22.66 -6.30 26.04
N GLN A 422 21.84 -6.13 27.06
CA GLN A 422 21.62 -7.11 28.09
C GLN A 422 20.83 -8.32 27.55
N GLN A 423 19.76 -8.07 26.80
CA GLN A 423 18.88 -9.10 26.27
C GLN A 423 19.52 -9.92 25.13
N VAL A 424 20.37 -9.30 24.29
CA VAL A 424 21.02 -9.99 23.18
C VAL A 424 21.93 -11.14 23.62
N LYS A 425 22.39 -11.12 24.87
CA LYS A 425 23.16 -12.23 25.47
C LYS A 425 22.34 -13.51 25.66
N ILE A 426 21.01 -13.36 25.71
CA ILE A 426 20.07 -14.46 26.02
C ILE A 426 19.25 -14.84 24.79
N ARG A 427 18.88 -13.85 23.97
CA ARG A 427 17.95 -14.01 22.83
C ARG A 427 18.19 -12.95 21.75
N PRO A 428 17.75 -13.19 20.51
CA PRO A 428 17.70 -12.13 19.51
C PRO A 428 16.78 -10.99 19.98
N VAL A 429 17.19 -9.75 19.70
CA VAL A 429 16.44 -8.52 20.04
C VAL A 429 15.97 -7.86 18.77
N LEU A 430 14.68 -7.50 18.71
CA LEU A 430 14.09 -6.66 17.67
C LEU A 430 13.67 -5.33 18.31
N ILE A 431 14.21 -4.22 17.80
CA ILE A 431 13.82 -2.88 18.21
C ILE A 431 12.93 -2.32 17.09
N ILE A 432 11.68 -2.00 17.43
CA ILE A 432 10.74 -1.39 16.50
C ILE A 432 10.71 0.10 16.79
N CYS A 433 11.06 0.90 15.80
CA CYS A 433 11.12 2.34 15.88
C CYS A 433 9.88 2.97 15.22
N GLU A 434 9.53 4.16 15.65
CA GLU A 434 8.38 4.89 15.12
C GLU A 434 8.62 5.37 13.67
N ASN A 435 9.86 5.80 13.39
CA ASN A 435 10.24 6.33 12.08
C ASN A 435 11.72 6.06 11.76
N VAL A 436 12.16 6.50 10.59
CA VAL A 436 13.54 6.30 10.11
C VAL A 436 14.54 7.05 10.99
N GLU A 437 14.21 8.26 11.44
CA GLU A 437 15.08 9.08 12.32
C GLU A 437 15.31 8.38 13.67
N SER A 438 14.26 7.86 14.30
CA SER A 438 14.37 7.08 15.53
C SER A 438 15.24 5.84 15.36
N THR A 439 15.21 5.22 14.19
CA THR A 439 16.07 4.07 13.86
C THR A 439 17.54 4.47 13.81
N GLU A 440 17.86 5.64 13.21
CA GLU A 440 19.24 6.17 13.18
C GLU A 440 19.72 6.56 14.57
N ASN A 441 18.88 7.21 15.37
CA ASN A 441 19.23 7.61 16.72
C ASN A 441 19.57 6.40 17.60
N ILE A 442 18.77 5.34 17.56
CA ILE A 442 19.03 4.09 18.29
C ILE A 442 20.26 3.37 17.74
N TRP A 443 20.48 3.37 16.42
CA TRP A 443 21.69 2.82 15.83
C TRP A 443 22.95 3.54 16.37
N ASN A 444 22.96 4.86 16.32
CA ASN A 444 24.09 5.66 16.81
C ASN A 444 24.35 5.41 18.30
N GLU A 445 23.28 5.29 19.09
CA GLU A 445 23.42 5.04 20.52
C GLU A 445 23.98 3.64 20.80
N LEU A 446 23.56 2.59 20.08
CA LEU A 446 24.13 1.25 20.17
C LEU A 446 25.63 1.24 19.82
N ILE A 447 26.05 1.97 18.80
CA ILE A 447 27.46 2.13 18.42
C ILE A 447 28.24 2.87 19.52
N ARG A 448 27.65 3.92 20.10
CA ARG A 448 28.25 4.65 21.26
C ARG A 448 28.49 3.75 22.44
N HIS A 449 27.63 2.78 22.67
CA HIS A 449 27.79 1.73 23.69
C HIS A 449 28.75 0.59 23.28
N GLY A 450 29.45 0.69 22.17
CA GLY A 450 30.47 -0.26 21.71
C GLY A 450 29.93 -1.51 21.04
N VAL A 451 28.66 -1.52 20.61
CA VAL A 451 28.11 -2.65 19.84
C VAL A 451 28.71 -2.64 18.43
N PRO A 452 29.35 -3.71 17.97
CA PRO A 452 29.96 -3.74 16.65
C PRO A 452 28.92 -3.59 15.53
N PRO A 453 29.11 -2.69 14.54
CA PRO A 453 28.12 -2.44 13.48
C PRO A 453 27.68 -3.68 12.71
N HIS A 454 28.57 -4.65 12.53
CA HIS A 454 28.28 -5.88 11.79
C HIS A 454 27.35 -6.86 12.56
N THR A 455 27.12 -6.64 13.85
CA THR A 455 26.19 -7.44 14.68
C THR A 455 24.80 -6.85 14.72
N ILE A 456 24.62 -5.62 14.27
CA ILE A 456 23.34 -4.93 14.21
C ILE A 456 22.82 -5.00 12.78
N ALA A 457 21.62 -5.53 12.63
CA ALA A 457 20.91 -5.50 11.38
C ALA A 457 19.93 -4.31 11.40
N LYS A 458 20.13 -3.34 10.52
CA LYS A 458 19.23 -2.23 10.34
C LYS A 458 18.33 -2.52 9.14
N TYR A 459 17.04 -2.66 9.39
CA TYR A 459 16.06 -2.75 8.32
C TYR A 459 15.61 -1.32 7.98
N ARG A 460 16.09 -0.86 6.85
CA ARG A 460 15.74 0.42 6.27
C ARG A 460 15.53 0.19 4.79
N ARG A 461 14.52 0.81 4.23
CA ARG A 461 14.27 0.74 2.80
C ARG A 461 15.14 1.76 2.05
N ASP A 462 16.42 1.50 2.02
CA ASP A 462 17.31 2.16 1.07
C ASP A 462 17.34 1.30 -0.18
N GLY A 463 17.21 1.90 -1.37
CA GLY A 463 17.19 1.20 -2.65
C GLY A 463 18.42 0.33 -2.99
N ASN A 464 19.23 -0.05 -2.01
CA ASN A 464 20.41 -0.89 -2.11
C ASN A 464 20.31 -2.13 -1.21
N ASN A 465 19.77 -3.22 -1.73
CA ASN A 465 20.13 -4.64 -1.46
C ASN A 465 20.48 -5.08 -0.01
N ILE A 466 19.68 -4.76 1.01
CA ILE A 466 19.84 -5.40 2.33
C ILE A 466 19.03 -6.71 2.41
N GLU A 467 17.96 -6.87 1.64
CA GLU A 467 17.14 -8.10 1.63
C GLU A 467 17.92 -9.38 1.26
N GLU A 468 18.89 -9.32 0.34
CA GLU A 468 19.68 -10.49 -0.04
C GLU A 468 20.61 -10.99 1.09
N ARG A 469 21.11 -10.10 1.94
CA ARG A 469 21.98 -10.49 3.07
C ARG A 469 21.21 -11.18 4.18
N PHE A 470 19.93 -10.81 4.39
CA PHE A 470 19.09 -11.44 5.43
C PHE A 470 18.56 -12.79 5.00
N ARG A 471 18.09 -12.94 3.76
CA ARG A 471 17.65 -14.23 3.23
C ARG A 471 18.75 -15.29 3.26
N LYS A 472 20.01 -14.90 3.02
CA LYS A 472 21.16 -15.82 3.07
C LYS A 472 21.63 -16.18 4.49
N LYS A 473 21.36 -15.34 5.51
CA LYS A 473 21.77 -15.61 6.91
C LYS A 473 20.70 -16.30 7.76
N SER A 474 19.41 -16.21 7.43
CA SER A 474 18.35 -16.92 8.15
C SER A 474 18.32 -18.44 7.92
N CYS A 475 19.16 -18.95 7.01
CA CYS A 475 19.37 -20.38 6.77
C CYS A 475 20.38 -21.02 7.73
N TYR A 476 20.83 -20.34 8.79
CA TYR A 476 21.75 -20.95 9.75
C TYR A 476 21.05 -21.37 11.04
N LYS A 477 20.86 -22.68 11.10
CA LYS A 477 20.79 -23.60 12.25
C LYS A 477 19.62 -23.44 13.23
N ARG A 478 18.70 -24.33 13.04
CA ARG A 478 18.13 -25.08 14.18
C ARG A 478 19.10 -26.18 14.62
#